data_439d645312235b9bd290951b2059410b
#
_entry.id   439d645312235b9bd290951b2059410b
#
_cell.length_a   1.000
_cell.length_b   1.000
_cell.length_c   1.000
_cell.angle_alpha   90.00
_cell.angle_beta   90.00
_cell.angle_gamma   90.00
#
_symmetry.space_group_name_H-M   'P 1'
#
loop_
_entity.id
_entity.type
_entity.pdbx_description
1 polymer ?
#
loop_
_entity_poly.entity_id
_entity_poly.type
_entity_poly.pdbx_seq_one_letter_code
_entity_poly.pdbx_strand_id
1 'polypeptide(L)'
;MRATHPLRLPTSCTLRRLSALATAVTLALTISSCSLREGTQSLAITSLNAQEADAAKPQDSISDMDNQPLSTASGLVTMSTSYVAGGTGSTAKEMATTVASRERSTDKFQWAVSIKPAVADQERTKYADNAQSAMSENMDRSSTGSAVVSPDGQYLSLILLPSEQQSGETAADLRTHIVVLDTKTGKTVRDVTVSGVTLGQALTNSALNVETAQNYFPAGSGKGTITIFSLTDTSAQPSSFPTDKWLVGATRENLMLAPSLLPDDCFSECSIMTTVSLLNTDGSTAGSISGVTAIHPGGWIHRFANPKAASDYQQRSKAASEDERKSLSPSREAAEEQLVNPSIKKTIDITGKRTFERGVPTGPGLLVDQKTPNGNGSTVLKPVFWLSSTDDGHPHTENLEQFENN
;
A
#
# COMPACT_ATOMS: atom_id res chain seq x y z
N MET A 1 14.84 -68.80 25.77
CA MET A 1 15.83 -69.47 24.90
C MET A 1 16.55 -68.40 24.07
N ARG A 2 17.86 -68.32 24.30
CA ARG A 2 18.96 -67.95 23.36
C ARG A 2 18.78 -66.66 22.57
N ALA A 3 19.72 -65.77 22.42
CA ALA A 3 21.12 -65.57 22.87
C ALA A 3 21.56 -64.25 22.20
N THR A 4 22.05 -63.33 22.95
CA THR A 4 23.30 -62.60 22.94
C THR A 4 24.15 -62.65 21.62
N HIS A 5 24.57 -61.48 21.13
CA HIS A 5 25.96 -61.05 21.18
C HIS A 5 26.19 -59.63 20.63
N PRO A 6 27.16 -58.90 21.19
CA PRO A 6 27.53 -57.55 20.85
C PRO A 6 28.76 -57.47 19.95
N LEU A 7 29.00 -56.35 19.23
CA LEU A 7 30.29 -56.02 18.59
C LEU A 7 30.50 -54.50 18.64
N ARG A 8 31.37 -54.11 19.51
CA ARG A 8 32.77 -53.69 19.47
C ARG A 8 33.04 -52.45 18.60
N LEU A 9 33.37 -51.41 19.34
CA LEU A 9 34.19 -50.26 18.88
C LEU A 9 35.65 -50.66 18.65
N PRO A 10 36.39 -49.93 17.86
CA PRO A 10 37.79 -49.66 18.17
C PRO A 10 38.10 -48.15 18.33
N THR A 11 38.92 -48.00 19.31
CA THR A 11 39.69 -46.96 19.92
C THR A 11 40.61 -46.18 19.00
N SER A 12 40.69 -44.87 19.31
CA SER A 12 41.89 -44.00 19.42
C SER A 12 42.99 -43.99 18.38
N CYS A 13 43.32 -42.80 17.91
CA CYS A 13 44.69 -42.39 17.63
C CYS A 13 44.91 -40.87 17.90
N THR A 14 45.62 -40.68 18.97
CA THR A 14 46.66 -39.73 19.39
C THR A 14 46.95 -38.46 18.60
N LEU A 15 47.05 -37.39 19.40
CA LEU A 15 47.66 -36.08 19.18
C LEU A 15 49.03 -36.17 18.49
N ARG A 16 49.30 -35.25 17.56
CA ARG A 16 50.57 -34.57 17.42
C ARG A 16 50.37 -33.08 17.13
N ARG A 17 50.88 -32.27 18.04
CA ARG A 17 51.12 -30.84 17.86
C ARG A 17 52.25 -30.64 16.87
N LEU A 18 52.10 -29.69 15.96
CA LEU A 18 53.20 -28.89 15.41
C LEU A 18 52.68 -27.52 14.98
N SER A 19 53.30 -26.53 15.59
CA SER A 19 53.15 -25.10 15.30
C SER A 19 53.87 -24.78 14.00
N ALA A 20 53.31 -23.89 13.16
CA ALA A 20 54.08 -22.83 12.48
C ALA A 20 53.23 -21.98 11.53
N LEU A 21 53.29 -20.68 11.74
CA LEU A 21 53.33 -19.54 10.81
C LEU A 21 52.11 -19.23 9.91
N ALA A 22 51.70 -18.00 10.14
CA ALA A 22 50.79 -17.18 9.41
C ALA A 22 51.06 -17.10 7.89
N THR A 23 50.01 -17.23 7.10
CA THR A 23 49.84 -16.51 5.85
C THR A 23 48.34 -16.30 5.63
N ALA A 24 47.93 -15.02 5.62
CA ALA A 24 46.58 -14.59 5.28
C ALA A 24 46.34 -14.93 3.80
N VAL A 25 45.49 -15.90 3.54
CA VAL A 25 44.88 -16.12 2.24
C VAL A 25 43.41 -15.91 2.44
N THR A 26 42.94 -14.77 1.95
CA THR A 26 41.52 -14.45 1.79
C THR A 26 40.91 -15.44 0.82
N LEU A 27 40.33 -16.50 1.34
CA LEU A 27 39.57 -17.45 0.53
C LEU A 27 38.15 -16.83 0.42
N ALA A 28 37.90 -16.17 -0.70
CA ALA A 28 36.55 -15.88 -1.13
C ALA A 28 35.83 -17.20 -1.32
N LEU A 29 35.07 -17.61 -0.33
CA LEU A 29 34.06 -18.66 -0.46
C LEU A 29 32.95 -18.12 -1.38
N THR A 30 33.12 -18.31 -2.68
CA THR A 30 32.00 -18.35 -3.61
C THR A 30 31.16 -19.56 -3.23
N ILE A 31 30.13 -19.30 -2.42
CA ILE A 31 29.05 -20.24 -2.27
C ILE A 31 28.34 -20.23 -3.64
N SER A 32 28.68 -21.23 -4.46
CA SER A 32 27.86 -21.58 -5.61
C SER A 32 26.52 -22.05 -5.08
N SER A 33 25.59 -21.10 -4.86
CA SER A 33 24.21 -21.42 -4.64
C SER A 33 23.66 -22.00 -5.93
N CYS A 34 23.16 -23.18 -5.81
CA CYS A 34 22.44 -23.98 -6.79
C CYS A 34 21.48 -23.14 -7.62
N SER A 35 21.53 -23.40 -8.93
CA SER A 35 20.48 -23.17 -9.92
C SER A 35 19.57 -21.97 -9.66
N LEU A 36 20.03 -20.80 -10.06
CA LEU A 36 19.16 -19.73 -10.50
C LEU A 36 18.24 -20.32 -11.59
N ARG A 37 16.98 -20.58 -11.27
CA ARG A 37 15.94 -20.72 -12.28
C ARG A 37 16.01 -19.45 -13.13
N GLU A 38 16.39 -19.60 -14.38
CA GLU A 38 16.26 -18.54 -15.38
C GLU A 38 14.81 -18.10 -15.38
N GLY A 39 14.53 -16.88 -14.95
CA GLY A 39 13.15 -16.32 -14.90
C GLY A 39 12.87 -15.33 -13.78
N THR A 40 13.65 -15.31 -12.71
CA THR A 40 13.51 -14.25 -11.69
C THR A 40 14.17 -12.97 -12.20
N GLN A 41 13.37 -11.92 -12.39
CA GLN A 41 13.92 -10.59 -12.63
C GLN A 41 14.76 -10.20 -11.41
N SER A 42 16.05 -9.91 -11.63
CA SER A 42 16.92 -9.44 -10.55
C SER A 42 16.52 -8.03 -10.15
N LEU A 43 16.23 -7.82 -8.87
CA LEU A 43 16.02 -6.48 -8.33
C LEU A 43 17.32 -5.68 -8.42
N ALA A 44 17.22 -4.47 -8.96
CA ALA A 44 18.31 -3.50 -8.97
C ALA A 44 17.78 -2.15 -8.46
N ILE A 45 18.42 -1.60 -7.42
CA ILE A 45 18.11 -0.29 -6.86
C ILE A 45 19.38 0.55 -6.92
N THR A 46 19.35 1.65 -7.65
CA THR A 46 20.51 2.53 -7.87
C THR A 46 20.19 3.93 -7.36
N SER A 47 21.05 4.48 -6.50
CA SER A 47 20.91 5.87 -6.06
C SER A 47 21.21 6.84 -7.19
N LEU A 48 20.40 7.88 -7.30
CA LEU A 48 20.54 8.94 -8.29
C LEU A 48 20.85 10.27 -7.60
N ASN A 49 21.63 11.12 -8.26
CA ASN A 49 21.76 12.52 -7.88
C ASN A 49 20.59 13.37 -8.41
N ALA A 50 20.52 14.65 -8.04
CA ALA A 50 19.42 15.54 -8.43
C ALA A 50 19.29 15.68 -9.95
N GLN A 51 20.40 15.82 -10.66
CA GLN A 51 20.40 15.98 -12.12
C GLN A 51 19.92 14.72 -12.85
N GLU A 52 20.34 13.54 -12.38
CA GLU A 52 19.89 12.25 -12.90
C GLU A 52 18.41 12.03 -12.65
N ALA A 53 17.92 12.39 -11.46
CA ALA A 53 16.51 12.30 -11.11
C ALA A 53 15.63 13.24 -11.97
N ASP A 54 16.09 14.47 -12.21
CA ASP A 54 15.37 15.42 -13.06
C ASP A 54 15.38 15.01 -14.54
N ALA A 55 16.47 14.41 -15.01
CA ALA A 55 16.56 13.88 -16.37
C ALA A 55 15.64 12.65 -16.61
N ALA A 56 15.29 11.92 -15.55
CA ALA A 56 14.40 10.76 -15.61
C ALA A 56 12.90 11.13 -15.62
N LYS A 57 12.56 12.42 -15.47
CA LYS A 57 11.16 12.86 -15.59
C LYS A 57 10.69 12.66 -17.03
N PRO A 58 9.48 12.12 -17.26
CA PRO A 58 8.94 12.02 -18.61
C PRO A 58 8.83 13.40 -19.22
N GLN A 59 9.31 13.55 -20.46
CA GLN A 59 9.18 14.82 -21.20
C GLN A 59 7.75 15.09 -21.67
N ASP A 60 6.92 14.03 -21.74
CA ASP A 60 5.52 14.10 -22.13
C ASP A 60 4.71 13.25 -21.12
N SER A 61 4.21 13.87 -20.06
CA SER A 61 3.25 13.23 -19.17
C SER A 61 1.88 13.14 -19.86
N ILE A 62 1.48 11.93 -20.22
CA ILE A 62 0.21 11.67 -20.92
C ILE A 62 -1.00 11.86 -19.99
N SER A 63 -0.83 11.95 -18.68
CA SER A 63 -1.88 12.34 -17.76
C SER A 63 -1.31 13.00 -16.49
N ASP A 64 -1.75 14.24 -16.25
CA ASP A 64 -1.44 14.97 -15.01
C ASP A 64 -2.10 14.35 -13.75
N MET A 65 -3.01 13.39 -13.91
CA MET A 65 -3.72 12.76 -12.80
C MET A 65 -2.95 11.63 -12.12
N ASP A 66 -2.06 10.93 -12.86
CA ASP A 66 -1.37 9.74 -12.33
C ASP A 66 -0.08 10.06 -11.58
N ASN A 67 0.33 11.34 -11.54
CA ASN A 67 1.59 11.78 -10.94
C ASN A 67 1.42 12.63 -9.68
N GLN A 68 0.33 12.45 -8.93
CA GLN A 68 0.22 13.20 -7.67
C GLN A 68 1.33 12.78 -6.69
N PRO A 69 2.09 13.74 -6.15
CA PRO A 69 3.15 13.42 -5.21
C PRO A 69 2.59 12.74 -3.96
N LEU A 70 3.21 11.65 -3.55
CA LEU A 70 2.90 11.02 -2.27
C LEU A 70 3.47 11.86 -1.13
N SER A 71 2.63 12.21 -0.19
CA SER A 71 3.06 12.93 1.00
C SER A 71 3.63 11.96 2.02
N THR A 72 4.82 12.27 2.54
CA THR A 72 5.52 11.47 3.57
C THR A 72 5.90 12.34 4.77
N ALA A 73 6.39 11.75 5.84
CA ALA A 73 6.88 12.52 6.99
C ALA A 73 8.06 13.43 6.63
N SER A 74 8.84 13.09 5.61
CA SER A 74 10.08 13.78 5.25
C SER A 74 9.92 14.78 4.10
N GLY A 75 8.86 14.64 3.28
CA GLY A 75 8.68 15.49 2.11
C GLY A 75 7.61 14.96 1.14
N LEU A 76 7.73 15.35 -0.10
CA LEU A 76 6.92 14.88 -1.21
C LEU A 76 7.71 13.88 -2.04
N VAL A 77 7.14 12.73 -2.32
CA VAL A 77 7.74 11.70 -3.17
C VAL A 77 7.00 11.64 -4.50
N THR A 78 7.75 11.77 -5.59
CA THR A 78 7.26 11.59 -6.95
C THR A 78 7.80 10.31 -7.54
N MET A 79 7.05 9.70 -8.44
CA MET A 79 7.43 8.51 -9.19
C MET A 79 7.31 8.76 -10.68
N SER A 80 8.27 8.25 -11.44
CA SER A 80 8.31 8.39 -12.91
C SER A 80 8.84 7.10 -13.50
N THR A 81 8.05 6.45 -14.34
CA THR A 81 8.44 5.21 -15.02
C THR A 81 8.89 5.51 -16.43
N SER A 82 10.07 5.00 -16.81
CA SER A 82 10.66 5.16 -18.13
C SER A 82 11.28 3.87 -18.64
N TYR A 83 11.47 3.80 -19.96
CA TYR A 83 12.24 2.71 -20.55
C TYR A 83 13.73 2.88 -20.22
N VAL A 84 14.40 1.78 -19.91
CA VAL A 84 15.86 1.80 -19.72
C VAL A 84 16.53 1.95 -21.09
N ALA A 85 17.44 2.93 -21.21
CA ALA A 85 18.16 3.20 -22.43
C ALA A 85 18.92 1.93 -22.91
N GLY A 86 18.69 1.52 -24.15
CA GLY A 86 19.30 0.35 -24.77
C GLY A 86 18.36 -0.82 -25.08
N GLY A 87 17.13 -0.79 -24.61
CA GLY A 87 16.13 -1.81 -24.94
C GLY A 87 15.45 -1.54 -26.29
N THR A 88 15.49 -2.50 -27.20
CA THR A 88 14.82 -2.40 -28.52
C THR A 88 13.47 -3.12 -28.56
N GLY A 89 12.98 -3.56 -27.44
CA GLY A 89 11.68 -4.22 -27.29
C GLY A 89 11.09 -3.93 -25.94
N SER A 90 9.86 -3.42 -25.92
CA SER A 90 9.15 -2.99 -24.72
C SER A 90 8.67 -4.21 -23.91
N THR A 91 9.57 -4.86 -23.21
CA THR A 91 9.19 -5.84 -22.19
C THR A 91 9.22 -5.18 -20.81
N ALA A 92 8.39 -5.64 -19.87
CA ALA A 92 8.38 -5.13 -18.51
C ALA A 92 9.75 -5.16 -17.82
N LYS A 93 10.68 -6.00 -18.30
CA LYS A 93 12.06 -6.15 -17.84
C LYS A 93 12.93 -4.92 -18.12
N GLU A 94 12.56 -4.14 -19.14
CA GLU A 94 13.35 -3.00 -19.61
C GLU A 94 12.86 -1.67 -19.02
N MET A 95 11.86 -1.72 -18.16
CA MET A 95 11.33 -0.52 -17.51
C MET A 95 11.92 -0.34 -16.12
N ALA A 96 12.16 0.92 -15.77
CA ALA A 96 12.56 1.31 -14.42
C ALA A 96 11.70 2.46 -13.91
N THR A 97 11.46 2.51 -12.62
CA THR A 97 10.81 3.65 -11.97
C THR A 97 11.83 4.45 -11.20
N THR A 98 11.89 5.74 -11.46
CA THR A 98 12.60 6.72 -10.63
C THR A 98 11.67 7.19 -9.54
N VAL A 99 12.10 7.01 -8.29
CA VAL A 99 11.42 7.50 -7.09
C VAL A 99 12.27 8.61 -6.51
N ALA A 100 11.73 9.83 -6.37
CA ALA A 100 12.48 11.00 -5.91
C ALA A 100 11.72 11.71 -4.78
N SER A 101 12.44 12.12 -3.75
CA SER A 101 11.92 12.90 -2.64
C SER A 101 12.44 14.31 -2.64
N ARG A 102 11.54 15.26 -2.37
CA ARG A 102 11.83 16.68 -2.23
C ARG A 102 11.22 17.24 -0.96
N GLU A 103 11.90 18.20 -0.37
CA GLU A 103 11.38 18.93 0.79
C GLU A 103 10.11 19.70 0.40
N ARG A 104 9.05 19.55 1.22
CA ARG A 104 7.71 20.08 0.90
C ARG A 104 7.67 21.60 0.75
N SER A 105 8.41 22.34 1.60
CA SER A 105 8.34 23.79 1.65
C SER A 105 9.24 24.49 0.64
N THR A 106 10.35 23.84 0.24
CA THR A 106 11.42 24.48 -0.57
C THR A 106 11.64 23.78 -1.91
N ASP A 107 10.99 22.64 -2.15
CA ASP A 107 11.23 21.76 -3.30
C ASP A 107 12.69 21.28 -3.41
N LYS A 108 13.47 21.42 -2.34
CA LYS A 108 14.87 21.01 -2.32
C LYS A 108 14.97 19.49 -2.41
N PHE A 109 15.80 19.03 -3.34
CA PHE A 109 16.11 17.61 -3.51
C PHE A 109 16.65 17.00 -2.22
N GLN A 110 16.14 15.83 -1.85
CA GLN A 110 16.57 15.05 -0.69
C GLN A 110 17.30 13.79 -1.11
N TRP A 111 16.63 12.94 -1.90
CA TRP A 111 17.18 11.71 -2.43
C TRP A 111 16.39 11.25 -3.66
N ALA A 112 17.00 10.37 -4.46
CA ALA A 112 16.30 9.62 -5.48
C ALA A 112 16.94 8.25 -5.68
N VAL A 113 16.11 7.29 -6.15
CA VAL A 113 16.52 5.95 -6.54
C VAL A 113 15.85 5.55 -7.84
N SER A 114 16.57 4.79 -8.67
CA SER A 114 16.01 4.07 -9.81
C SER A 114 15.80 2.62 -9.41
N ILE A 115 14.61 2.09 -9.63
CA ILE A 115 14.21 0.74 -9.26
C ILE A 115 13.85 -0.04 -10.51
N LYS A 116 14.44 -1.22 -10.66
CA LYS A 116 14.16 -2.19 -11.73
C LYS A 116 13.93 -3.58 -11.11
N PRO A 117 12.87 -4.32 -11.48
CA PRO A 117 11.77 -3.95 -12.37
C PRO A 117 11.02 -2.72 -11.90
N ALA A 118 10.28 -2.10 -12.82
CA ALA A 118 9.51 -0.90 -12.51
C ALA A 118 8.42 -1.15 -11.47
N VAL A 119 7.99 -0.09 -10.81
CA VAL A 119 6.79 -0.13 -9.95
C VAL A 119 5.60 -0.52 -10.81
N ALA A 120 4.77 -1.41 -10.31
CA ALA A 120 3.58 -1.86 -11.00
C ALA A 120 2.63 -0.68 -11.14
N ASP A 121 2.23 -0.40 -12.37
CA ASP A 121 1.13 0.52 -12.63
C ASP A 121 -0.17 -0.20 -12.26
N GLN A 122 -1.07 0.46 -11.56
CA GLN A 122 -2.39 -0.08 -11.24
C GLN A 122 -3.13 -0.52 -12.50
N GLU A 123 -2.98 0.21 -13.59
CA GLU A 123 -3.55 -0.17 -14.89
C GLU A 123 -2.90 -1.41 -15.51
N ARG A 124 -1.61 -1.66 -15.27
CA ARG A 124 -0.89 -2.78 -15.88
C ARG A 124 -1.02 -4.09 -15.14
N THR A 125 -1.29 -4.08 -13.87
CA THR A 125 -1.72 -5.29 -13.13
C THR A 125 -3.08 -5.82 -13.63
N LYS A 126 -3.81 -5.01 -14.42
CA LYS A 126 -5.08 -5.34 -15.06
C LYS A 126 -5.00 -6.29 -16.26
N TYR A 127 -3.84 -6.53 -16.85
CA TYR A 127 -3.73 -7.10 -18.20
C TYR A 127 -3.23 -8.54 -18.29
N ALA A 128 -3.51 -9.42 -17.37
CA ALA A 128 -3.42 -10.84 -17.64
C ALA A 128 -4.82 -11.44 -17.81
N ASP A 129 -5.24 -11.56 -19.03
CA ASP A 129 -6.40 -12.31 -19.56
C ASP A 129 -7.75 -12.29 -18.82
N ASN A 130 -8.79 -12.03 -19.56
CA ASN A 130 -10.27 -12.15 -19.43
C ASN A 130 -10.95 -12.43 -18.06
N ALA A 131 -10.32 -13.13 -17.13
CA ALA A 131 -10.78 -13.25 -15.74
C ALA A 131 -10.40 -12.02 -14.89
N GLN A 132 -9.49 -11.22 -15.39
CA GLN A 132 -8.88 -10.08 -14.75
C GLN A 132 -9.64 -8.77 -14.93
N SER A 133 -10.45 -8.58 -15.96
CA SER A 133 -11.24 -7.36 -16.10
C SER A 133 -12.14 -7.13 -14.89
N ALA A 134 -12.68 -8.21 -14.33
CA ALA A 134 -13.48 -8.13 -13.11
C ALA A 134 -12.68 -7.85 -11.84
N MET A 135 -11.41 -8.29 -11.77
CA MET A 135 -10.50 -7.93 -10.67
C MET A 135 -10.01 -6.49 -10.80
N SER A 136 -9.71 -6.03 -12.02
CA SER A 136 -9.20 -4.70 -12.25
C SER A 136 -10.18 -3.61 -11.81
N GLU A 137 -11.46 -3.74 -12.17
CA GLU A 137 -12.50 -2.80 -11.71
C GLU A 137 -12.61 -2.73 -10.19
N ASN A 138 -12.21 -3.78 -9.47
CA ASN A 138 -12.24 -3.82 -8.02
C ASN A 138 -10.90 -3.40 -7.39
N MET A 139 -9.77 -3.65 -8.04
CA MET A 139 -8.45 -3.21 -7.55
C MET A 139 -8.24 -1.72 -7.74
N ASP A 140 -8.81 -1.09 -8.77
CA ASP A 140 -8.84 0.37 -8.95
C ASP A 140 -9.55 1.11 -7.81
N ARG A 141 -10.23 0.38 -6.96
CA ARG A 141 -11.05 0.89 -5.87
C ARG A 141 -10.50 0.52 -4.50
N SER A 142 -9.31 -0.05 -4.43
CA SER A 142 -8.70 -0.39 -3.15
C SER A 142 -7.74 0.69 -2.71
N SER A 143 -7.79 1.05 -1.44
CA SER A 143 -6.78 1.91 -0.79
C SER A 143 -5.37 1.29 -0.76
N THR A 144 -5.19 0.14 -1.40
CA THR A 144 -3.95 -0.63 -1.45
C THR A 144 -3.31 -0.56 -2.83
N GLY A 145 -2.91 0.63 -3.24
CA GLY A 145 -2.20 0.84 -4.50
C GLY A 145 -0.83 0.16 -4.55
N SER A 146 -0.19 0.26 -5.72
CA SER A 146 1.19 -0.23 -5.91
C SER A 146 2.23 0.57 -5.11
N ALA A 147 1.87 1.77 -4.63
CA ALA A 147 2.69 2.60 -3.75
C ALA A 147 1.87 3.01 -2.52
N VAL A 148 2.34 2.66 -1.33
CA VAL A 148 1.64 2.92 -0.06
C VAL A 148 2.60 3.51 0.95
N VAL A 149 2.17 4.59 1.61
CA VAL A 149 2.92 5.25 2.69
C VAL A 149 2.41 4.74 4.05
N SER A 150 3.32 4.52 5.00
CA SER A 150 2.93 4.13 6.36
C SER A 150 2.12 5.25 7.05
N PRO A 151 1.27 4.93 8.03
CA PRO A 151 0.45 5.93 8.73
C PRO A 151 1.25 7.07 9.36
N ASP A 152 2.48 6.81 9.82
CA ASP A 152 3.40 7.82 10.34
C ASP A 152 4.24 8.52 9.25
N GLY A 153 4.09 8.12 7.99
CA GLY A 153 4.81 8.69 6.86
C GLY A 153 6.29 8.29 6.77
N GLN A 154 6.79 7.38 7.61
CA GLN A 154 8.22 7.02 7.67
C GLN A 154 8.64 6.02 6.59
N TYR A 155 7.72 5.20 6.10
CA TYR A 155 7.98 4.15 5.13
C TYR A 155 7.13 4.31 3.88
N LEU A 156 7.73 3.99 2.73
CA LEU A 156 7.06 3.87 1.44
C LEU A 156 7.24 2.45 0.92
N SER A 157 6.16 1.73 0.69
CA SER A 157 6.17 0.41 0.08
C SER A 157 5.77 0.47 -1.38
N LEU A 158 6.50 -0.26 -2.22
CA LEU A 158 6.36 -0.29 -3.67
C LEU A 158 6.22 -1.73 -4.14
N ILE A 159 5.10 -2.06 -4.77
CA ILE A 159 4.93 -3.33 -5.50
C ILE A 159 5.56 -3.14 -6.88
N LEU A 160 6.48 -4.03 -7.25
CA LEU A 160 7.13 -3.99 -8.56
C LEU A 160 6.37 -4.88 -9.55
N LEU A 161 6.61 -4.66 -10.83
CA LEU A 161 6.07 -5.52 -11.88
C LEU A 161 6.47 -6.99 -11.61
N PRO A 162 5.50 -7.91 -11.65
CA PRO A 162 5.79 -9.32 -11.41
C PRO A 162 6.69 -9.89 -12.51
N SER A 163 7.33 -11.03 -12.23
CA SER A 163 8.03 -11.81 -13.24
C SER A 163 7.09 -12.19 -14.37
N GLU A 164 7.62 -12.25 -15.60
CA GLU A 164 6.85 -12.78 -16.71
C GLU A 164 6.52 -14.27 -16.44
N GLN A 165 5.27 -14.62 -16.67
CA GLN A 165 4.82 -16.00 -16.54
C GLN A 165 5.38 -16.82 -17.71
N GLN A 166 6.09 -17.90 -17.40
CA GLN A 166 6.62 -18.82 -18.41
C GLN A 166 5.54 -19.82 -18.84
N SER A 167 5.75 -20.42 -20.03
CA SER A 167 4.83 -21.46 -20.52
C SER A 167 4.76 -22.64 -19.54
N GLY A 168 3.56 -22.93 -19.06
CA GLY A 168 3.29 -24.00 -18.09
C GLY A 168 3.30 -23.56 -16.63
N GLU A 169 3.65 -22.31 -16.33
CA GLU A 169 3.51 -21.74 -15.00
C GLU A 169 2.07 -21.33 -14.71
N THR A 170 1.68 -21.42 -13.46
CA THR A 170 0.37 -21.02 -12.94
C THR A 170 0.43 -19.66 -12.26
N ALA A 171 -0.69 -19.08 -11.91
CA ALA A 171 -0.75 -17.86 -11.11
C ALA A 171 0.01 -17.98 -9.77
N ALA A 172 0.07 -19.17 -9.19
CA ALA A 172 0.80 -19.46 -7.96
C ALA A 172 2.34 -19.34 -8.12
N ASP A 173 2.83 -19.47 -9.34
CA ASP A 173 4.27 -19.42 -9.66
C ASP A 173 4.76 -17.99 -9.90
N LEU A 174 3.86 -17.02 -10.03
CA LEU A 174 4.24 -15.61 -10.12
C LEU A 174 5.14 -15.19 -8.96
N ARG A 175 6.09 -14.33 -9.24
CA ARG A 175 7.00 -13.75 -8.25
C ARG A 175 6.95 -12.24 -8.37
N THR A 176 6.64 -11.59 -7.27
CA THR A 176 6.55 -10.13 -7.19
C THR A 176 7.51 -9.64 -6.12
N HIS A 177 8.40 -8.71 -6.49
CA HIS A 177 9.21 -7.99 -5.53
C HIS A 177 8.40 -6.86 -4.90
N ILE A 178 8.56 -6.66 -3.60
CA ILE A 178 8.01 -5.52 -2.88
C ILE A 178 9.16 -4.89 -2.11
N VAL A 179 9.38 -3.61 -2.34
CA VAL A 179 10.47 -2.85 -1.74
C VAL A 179 9.89 -1.82 -0.79
N VAL A 180 10.41 -1.76 0.42
CA VAL A 180 10.09 -0.71 1.40
C VAL A 180 11.28 0.22 1.55
N LEU A 181 11.04 1.50 1.32
CA LEU A 181 12.02 2.57 1.47
C LEU A 181 11.77 3.36 2.75
N ASP A 182 12.83 3.78 3.42
CA ASP A 182 12.81 4.84 4.42
C ASP A 182 12.61 6.18 3.71
N THR A 183 11.57 6.91 4.04
CA THR A 183 11.17 8.14 3.33
C THR A 183 12.12 9.31 3.54
N LYS A 184 12.93 9.26 4.60
CA LYS A 184 13.93 10.30 4.91
C LYS A 184 15.21 10.16 4.09
N THR A 185 15.58 8.91 3.76
CA THR A 185 16.90 8.62 3.19
C THR A 185 16.86 7.95 1.84
N GLY A 186 15.70 7.43 1.40
CA GLY A 186 15.55 6.60 0.20
C GLY A 186 16.21 5.22 0.30
N LYS A 187 16.73 4.85 1.47
CA LYS A 187 17.37 3.54 1.66
C LYS A 187 16.33 2.44 1.76
N THR A 188 16.65 1.29 1.19
CA THR A 188 15.84 0.09 1.34
C THR A 188 15.88 -0.39 2.80
N VAL A 189 14.71 -0.48 3.41
CA VAL A 189 14.49 -1.06 4.74
C VAL A 189 14.19 -2.53 4.62
N ARG A 190 13.36 -2.88 3.63
CA ARG A 190 12.95 -4.25 3.36
C ARG A 190 12.85 -4.49 1.86
N ASP A 191 13.28 -5.66 1.44
CA ASP A 191 13.08 -6.22 0.11
C ASP A 191 12.56 -7.64 0.31
N VAL A 192 11.40 -7.92 -0.24
CA VAL A 192 10.76 -9.23 -0.13
C VAL A 192 10.27 -9.68 -1.50
N THR A 193 10.29 -10.99 -1.73
CA THR A 193 9.66 -11.61 -2.89
C THR A 193 8.50 -12.46 -2.40
N VAL A 194 7.32 -12.16 -2.88
CA VAL A 194 6.10 -12.93 -2.61
C VAL A 194 5.74 -13.81 -3.81
N SER A 195 5.08 -14.92 -3.53
CA SER A 195 4.61 -15.87 -4.54
C SER A 195 3.11 -15.77 -4.71
N GLY A 196 2.63 -15.99 -5.93
CA GLY A 196 1.21 -15.90 -6.26
C GLY A 196 0.81 -14.52 -6.77
N VAL A 197 -0.48 -14.36 -6.99
CA VAL A 197 -1.09 -13.08 -7.39
C VAL A 197 -1.09 -12.14 -6.19
N THR A 198 -0.44 -11.01 -6.31
CA THR A 198 -0.49 -9.96 -5.27
C THR A 198 -1.83 -9.23 -5.37
N LEU A 199 -2.64 -9.32 -4.33
CA LEU A 199 -3.98 -8.71 -4.26
C LEU A 199 -3.96 -7.31 -3.64
N GLY A 200 -3.00 -7.03 -2.76
CA GLY A 200 -2.85 -5.75 -2.11
C GLY A 200 -1.71 -5.73 -1.09
N GLN A 201 -1.41 -4.54 -0.60
CA GLN A 201 -0.45 -4.30 0.46
C GLN A 201 -0.95 -3.25 1.42
N ALA A 202 -0.46 -3.26 2.64
CA ALA A 202 -0.69 -2.20 3.61
C ALA A 202 0.51 -2.07 4.55
N LEU A 203 0.79 -0.86 4.98
CA LEU A 203 1.83 -0.57 5.97
C LEU A 203 1.17 -0.21 7.30
N THR A 204 1.55 -0.90 8.38
CA THR A 204 1.50 -0.33 9.72
C THR A 204 2.78 0.46 9.98
N ASN A 205 2.93 1.07 11.15
CA ASN A 205 4.19 1.75 11.50
C ASN A 205 5.37 0.78 11.71
N SER A 206 5.12 -0.52 11.78
CA SER A 206 6.15 -1.51 12.12
C SER A 206 6.21 -2.72 11.17
N ALA A 207 5.28 -2.84 10.23
CA ALA A 207 5.21 -4.01 9.36
C ALA A 207 4.68 -3.68 7.96
N LEU A 208 5.23 -4.37 6.97
CA LEU A 208 4.65 -4.54 5.65
C LEU A 208 3.73 -5.77 5.68
N ASN A 209 2.52 -5.60 5.19
CA ASN A 209 1.51 -6.64 5.11
C ASN A 209 1.11 -6.81 3.65
N VAL A 210 1.18 -8.03 3.14
CA VAL A 210 0.92 -8.33 1.74
C VAL A 210 -0.12 -9.44 1.64
N GLU A 211 -1.17 -9.19 0.89
CA GLU A 211 -2.15 -10.21 0.54
C GLU A 211 -1.80 -10.83 -0.80
N THR A 212 -1.70 -12.16 -0.84
CA THR A 212 -1.46 -12.93 -2.05
C THR A 212 -2.46 -14.06 -2.21
N ALA A 213 -2.70 -14.50 -3.45
CA ALA A 213 -3.57 -15.61 -3.78
C ALA A 213 -2.87 -16.60 -4.72
N GLN A 214 -3.32 -17.86 -4.67
CA GLN A 214 -2.82 -18.92 -5.54
C GLN A 214 -3.43 -18.87 -6.96
N ASN A 215 -4.55 -18.19 -7.10
CA ASN A 215 -5.28 -18.06 -8.36
C ASN A 215 -5.85 -16.65 -8.49
N TYR A 216 -6.17 -16.25 -9.71
CA TYR A 216 -6.98 -15.06 -9.96
C TYR A 216 -8.41 -15.29 -9.44
N PHE A 217 -8.98 -14.26 -8.83
CA PHE A 217 -10.33 -14.32 -8.30
C PHE A 217 -11.35 -13.67 -9.22
N PRO A 218 -12.58 -14.22 -9.28
CA PRO A 218 -13.71 -13.43 -9.72
C PRO A 218 -13.93 -12.23 -8.80
N ALA A 219 -14.45 -11.13 -9.34
CA ALA A 219 -14.79 -9.95 -8.58
C ALA A 219 -15.61 -10.27 -7.32
N GLY A 220 -15.23 -9.71 -6.18
CA GLY A 220 -15.95 -9.84 -4.91
C GLY A 220 -15.65 -11.09 -4.08
N SER A 221 -14.76 -11.96 -4.50
CA SER A 221 -14.34 -13.12 -3.69
C SER A 221 -12.89 -12.97 -3.24
N GLY A 222 -12.65 -12.44 -2.02
CA GLY A 222 -11.32 -12.44 -1.42
C GLY A 222 -11.05 -13.77 -0.73
N LYS A 223 -10.04 -14.52 -1.19
CA LYS A 223 -9.50 -15.68 -0.47
C LYS A 223 -8.00 -15.68 -0.69
N GLY A 224 -7.30 -15.05 0.22
CA GLY A 224 -5.86 -14.92 0.13
C GLY A 224 -5.15 -15.40 1.37
N THR A 225 -3.87 -15.14 1.40
CA THR A 225 -3.01 -15.27 2.56
C THR A 225 -2.35 -13.92 2.81
N ILE A 226 -2.47 -13.40 4.00
CA ILE A 226 -1.74 -12.21 4.41
C ILE A 226 -0.42 -12.67 5.00
N THR A 227 0.66 -12.16 4.44
CA THR A 227 2.02 -12.35 4.96
C THR A 227 2.53 -11.03 5.53
N ILE A 228 3.10 -11.09 6.72
CA ILE A 228 3.54 -9.97 7.53
C ILE A 228 5.04 -9.99 7.65
N PHE A 229 5.67 -8.89 7.25
CA PHE A 229 7.11 -8.68 7.30
C PHE A 229 7.42 -7.54 8.26
N SER A 230 8.16 -7.82 9.33
CA SER A 230 8.59 -6.78 10.28
C SER A 230 9.51 -5.76 9.58
N LEU A 231 9.30 -4.47 9.82
CA LEU A 231 10.18 -3.38 9.38
C LEU A 231 11.20 -2.99 10.46
N THR A 232 10.93 -3.33 11.73
CA THR A 232 11.81 -3.03 12.86
C THR A 232 12.81 -4.14 13.15
N ASP A 233 12.46 -5.39 12.81
CA ASP A 233 13.36 -6.54 12.86
C ASP A 233 13.36 -7.25 11.51
N THR A 234 14.29 -6.88 10.66
CA THR A 234 14.41 -7.45 9.31
C THR A 234 14.92 -8.88 9.28
N SER A 235 15.43 -9.40 10.41
CA SER A 235 15.86 -10.79 10.56
C SER A 235 14.72 -11.73 10.95
N ALA A 236 13.61 -11.17 11.48
CA ALA A 236 12.46 -11.97 11.87
C ALA A 236 11.85 -12.70 10.69
N GLN A 237 11.51 -13.97 10.90
CA GLN A 237 10.75 -14.74 9.91
C GLN A 237 9.36 -14.13 9.72
N PRO A 238 8.87 -14.05 8.50
CA PRO A 238 7.52 -13.55 8.26
C PRO A 238 6.49 -14.51 8.89
N SER A 239 5.41 -13.94 9.41
CA SER A 239 4.23 -14.67 9.82
C SER A 239 3.15 -14.57 8.75
N SER A 240 2.24 -15.54 8.68
CA SER A 240 1.14 -15.49 7.73
C SER A 240 -0.12 -16.17 8.26
N PHE A 241 -1.26 -15.70 7.78
CA PHE A 241 -2.56 -16.31 8.07
C PHE A 241 -3.49 -16.21 6.85
N PRO A 242 -4.40 -17.19 6.66
CA PRO A 242 -5.38 -17.15 5.59
C PRO A 242 -6.48 -16.12 5.89
N THR A 243 -7.07 -15.55 4.83
CA THR A 243 -8.20 -14.64 4.93
C THR A 243 -9.23 -14.94 3.85
N ASP A 244 -10.51 -14.69 4.16
CA ASP A 244 -11.63 -14.65 3.22
C ASP A 244 -12.09 -13.21 2.92
N LYS A 245 -11.32 -12.22 3.40
CA LYS A 245 -11.58 -10.80 3.25
C LYS A 245 -10.41 -10.12 2.57
N TRP A 246 -10.67 -8.99 1.96
CA TRP A 246 -9.67 -8.15 1.31
C TRP A 246 -8.91 -7.31 2.32
N LEU A 247 -7.60 -7.23 2.15
CA LEU A 247 -6.77 -6.25 2.83
C LEU A 247 -7.02 -4.87 2.20
N VAL A 248 -7.72 -4.00 2.92
CA VAL A 248 -8.15 -2.68 2.40
C VAL A 248 -7.39 -1.51 3.02
N GLY A 249 -6.44 -1.76 3.89
CA GLY A 249 -5.60 -0.74 4.50
C GLY A 249 -5.03 -1.16 5.84
N ALA A 250 -4.45 -0.21 6.54
CA ALA A 250 -3.97 -0.38 7.91
C ALA A 250 -4.12 0.90 8.73
N THR A 251 -4.19 0.73 10.05
CA THR A 251 -3.92 1.78 11.03
C THR A 251 -2.45 1.78 11.40
N ARG A 252 -2.05 2.57 12.40
CA ARG A 252 -0.67 2.53 12.92
C ARG A 252 -0.26 1.12 13.39
N GLU A 253 -1.20 0.32 13.86
CA GLU A 253 -0.95 -0.96 14.54
C GLU A 253 -1.74 -2.13 13.97
N ASN A 254 -2.92 -1.89 13.38
CA ASN A 254 -3.84 -2.93 12.96
C ASN A 254 -4.04 -2.97 11.46
N LEU A 255 -4.27 -4.16 10.93
CA LEU A 255 -4.73 -4.38 9.57
C LEU A 255 -6.23 -4.09 9.48
N MET A 256 -6.66 -3.60 8.33
CA MET A 256 -8.06 -3.40 8.00
C MET A 256 -8.47 -4.37 6.90
N LEU A 257 -9.44 -5.22 7.21
CA LEU A 257 -9.98 -6.20 6.26
C LEU A 257 -11.48 -5.98 6.05
N ALA A 258 -11.91 -6.06 4.79
CA ALA A 258 -13.31 -5.92 4.42
C ALA A 258 -13.77 -7.08 3.54
N PRO A 259 -15.08 -7.44 3.58
CA PRO A 259 -15.64 -8.50 2.73
C PRO A 259 -15.68 -8.11 1.24
N SER A 260 -15.56 -6.82 0.94
CA SER A 260 -15.50 -6.25 -0.42
C SER A 260 -14.51 -5.10 -0.45
N LEU A 261 -13.96 -4.82 -1.64
CA LEU A 261 -13.14 -3.63 -1.86
C LEU A 261 -13.99 -2.37 -1.69
N LEU A 262 -13.37 -1.34 -1.16
CA LEU A 262 -13.97 -0.01 -1.03
C LEU A 262 -13.72 0.78 -2.32
N PRO A 263 -14.68 1.56 -2.81
CA PRO A 263 -14.44 2.45 -3.93
C PRO A 263 -13.49 3.59 -3.53
N ASP A 264 -12.54 3.94 -4.40
CA ASP A 264 -11.57 5.01 -4.13
C ASP A 264 -12.20 6.40 -4.07
N ASP A 265 -13.27 6.63 -4.84
CA ASP A 265 -13.94 7.93 -4.97
C ASP A 265 -15.42 7.86 -4.66
N CYS A 266 -15.73 8.01 -3.42
CA CYS A 266 -17.13 8.21 -3.02
C CYS A 266 -17.49 9.70 -2.91
N PHE A 267 -17.54 10.41 -4.05
CA PHE A 267 -17.75 11.85 -4.05
C PHE A 267 -19.18 12.32 -3.71
N SER A 268 -20.20 11.53 -3.81
CA SER A 268 -21.56 11.99 -3.42
C SER A 268 -22.62 10.89 -3.30
N GLU A 269 -22.39 9.69 -3.80
CA GLU A 269 -23.42 8.65 -3.87
C GLU A 269 -22.88 7.25 -3.47
N CYS A 270 -22.01 7.18 -2.46
CA CYS A 270 -21.56 5.92 -1.94
C CYS A 270 -22.72 5.09 -1.42
N SER A 271 -23.19 4.23 -2.31
CA SER A 271 -24.20 3.24 -1.94
C SER A 271 -23.60 2.00 -1.28
N ILE A 272 -22.27 1.93 -1.18
CA ILE A 272 -21.58 0.77 -0.63
C ILE A 272 -21.01 1.15 0.73
N MET A 273 -21.65 0.61 1.77
CA MET A 273 -21.13 0.63 3.13
C MET A 273 -20.68 -0.78 3.48
N THR A 274 -19.53 -0.89 4.13
CA THR A 274 -19.03 -2.17 4.61
C THR A 274 -18.71 -2.15 6.10
N THR A 275 -18.43 -3.32 6.66
CA THR A 275 -17.84 -3.46 7.98
C THR A 275 -16.40 -3.86 7.83
N VAL A 276 -15.51 -3.02 8.31
CA VAL A 276 -14.08 -3.28 8.34
C VAL A 276 -13.73 -3.99 9.64
N SER A 277 -13.04 -5.13 9.54
CA SER A 277 -12.46 -5.84 10.68
C SER A 277 -11.06 -5.30 10.94
N LEU A 278 -10.75 -5.00 12.19
CA LEU A 278 -9.41 -4.65 12.65
C LEU A 278 -8.75 -5.91 13.18
N LEU A 279 -7.56 -6.23 12.67
CA LEU A 279 -6.76 -7.38 13.10
C LEU A 279 -5.40 -6.94 13.58
N ASN A 280 -4.92 -7.58 14.61
CA ASN A 280 -3.53 -7.49 15.01
C ASN A 280 -2.63 -8.18 13.98
N THR A 281 -1.34 -7.92 14.03
CA THR A 281 -0.36 -8.54 13.12
C THR A 281 -0.16 -10.04 13.34
N ASP A 282 -0.77 -10.64 14.35
CA ASP A 282 -0.87 -12.09 14.53
C ASP A 282 -2.14 -12.71 13.93
N GLY A 283 -2.99 -11.90 13.29
CA GLY A 283 -4.29 -12.32 12.72
C GLY A 283 -5.43 -12.36 13.72
N SER A 284 -5.20 -12.09 15.01
CA SER A 284 -6.26 -12.02 16.01
C SER A 284 -7.11 -10.77 15.84
N THR A 285 -8.41 -10.87 16.17
CA THR A 285 -9.35 -9.76 16.03
C THR A 285 -9.10 -8.69 17.10
N ALA A 286 -8.84 -7.46 16.68
CA ALA A 286 -8.74 -6.29 17.54
C ALA A 286 -10.08 -5.55 17.67
N GLY A 287 -10.97 -5.65 16.67
CA GLY A 287 -12.27 -4.99 16.68
C GLY A 287 -12.92 -4.95 15.30
N SER A 288 -13.98 -4.14 15.17
CA SER A 288 -14.62 -3.87 13.88
C SER A 288 -15.26 -2.48 13.85
N ILE A 289 -15.37 -1.92 12.65
CA ILE A 289 -16.02 -0.62 12.40
C ILE A 289 -17.04 -0.82 11.28
N SER A 290 -18.30 -0.49 11.55
CA SER A 290 -19.39 -0.60 10.59
C SER A 290 -19.69 0.74 9.90
N GLY A 291 -20.37 0.68 8.77
CA GLY A 291 -20.78 1.86 8.00
C GLY A 291 -19.65 2.55 7.26
N VAL A 292 -18.54 1.84 7.03
CA VAL A 292 -17.35 2.37 6.38
C VAL A 292 -17.61 2.59 4.89
N THR A 293 -17.25 3.76 4.40
CA THR A 293 -17.35 4.17 3.00
C THR A 293 -15.99 4.41 2.35
N ALA A 294 -14.99 4.85 3.13
CA ALA A 294 -13.62 5.03 2.65
C ALA A 294 -12.60 4.84 3.78
N ILE A 295 -11.37 4.52 3.39
CA ILE A 295 -10.19 4.45 4.25
C ILE A 295 -9.18 5.43 3.68
N HIS A 296 -8.62 6.26 4.55
CA HIS A 296 -7.70 7.33 4.19
C HIS A 296 -6.33 7.15 4.86
N PRO A 297 -5.29 7.84 4.37
CA PRO A 297 -3.97 7.83 4.97
C PRO A 297 -3.98 8.09 6.47
N GLY A 298 -3.03 7.49 7.18
CA GLY A 298 -2.94 7.61 8.63
C GLY A 298 -3.95 6.78 9.41
N GLY A 299 -4.68 5.90 8.72
CA GLY A 299 -5.67 5.01 9.34
C GLY A 299 -6.99 5.73 9.69
N TRP A 300 -7.27 6.85 9.03
CA TRP A 300 -8.58 7.51 9.13
C TRP A 300 -9.62 6.73 8.32
N ILE A 301 -10.78 6.54 8.92
CA ILE A 301 -11.89 5.78 8.37
C ILE A 301 -13.11 6.70 8.27
N HIS A 302 -13.61 6.91 7.05
CA HIS A 302 -14.86 7.61 6.80
C HIS A 302 -16.03 6.63 6.96
N ARG A 303 -17.00 6.99 7.76
CA ARG A 303 -18.16 6.14 8.03
C ARG A 303 -19.42 6.93 8.28
N PHE A 304 -20.58 6.29 8.09
CA PHE A 304 -21.84 6.77 8.66
C PHE A 304 -21.91 6.44 10.17
N ALA A 305 -22.32 7.41 10.98
CA ALA A 305 -22.47 7.22 12.42
C ALA A 305 -23.56 6.19 12.73
N ASN A 306 -24.67 6.23 11.98
CA ASN A 306 -25.76 5.26 12.04
C ASN A 306 -25.90 4.50 10.71
N PRO A 307 -25.16 3.40 10.49
CA PRO A 307 -25.16 2.66 9.23
C PRO A 307 -26.54 2.11 8.84
N LYS A 308 -27.37 1.77 9.84
CA LYS A 308 -28.73 1.28 9.56
C LYS A 308 -29.60 2.38 8.99
N ALA A 309 -29.65 3.54 9.61
CA ALA A 309 -30.43 4.68 9.12
C ALA A 309 -29.97 5.13 7.72
N ALA A 310 -28.67 5.16 7.48
CA ALA A 310 -28.08 5.46 6.18
C ALA A 310 -28.50 4.42 5.12
N SER A 311 -28.40 3.12 5.43
CA SER A 311 -28.84 2.05 4.53
C SER A 311 -30.34 2.11 4.21
N ASP A 312 -31.17 2.32 5.23
CA ASP A 312 -32.63 2.45 5.05
C ASP A 312 -32.97 3.66 4.16
N TYR A 313 -32.24 4.76 4.29
CA TYR A 313 -32.39 5.93 3.40
C TYR A 313 -31.97 5.61 1.96
N GLN A 314 -30.81 5.00 1.77
CA GLN A 314 -30.30 4.64 0.44
C GLN A 314 -31.24 3.69 -0.29
N GLN A 315 -31.79 2.69 0.40
CA GLN A 315 -32.77 1.76 -0.17
C GLN A 315 -34.06 2.49 -0.61
N ARG A 316 -34.58 3.40 0.22
CA ARG A 316 -35.74 4.22 -0.14
C ARG A 316 -35.43 5.12 -1.33
N SER A 317 -34.26 5.74 -1.37
CA SER A 317 -33.84 6.62 -2.46
C SER A 317 -33.70 5.84 -3.78
N LYS A 318 -33.17 4.62 -3.73
CA LYS A 318 -33.07 3.74 -4.92
C LYS A 318 -34.42 3.28 -5.44
N ALA A 319 -35.37 3.01 -4.55
CA ALA A 319 -36.73 2.57 -4.91
C ALA A 319 -37.66 3.71 -5.37
N ALA A 320 -37.32 4.96 -5.04
CA ALA A 320 -38.14 6.12 -5.36
C ALA A 320 -38.07 6.50 -6.85
N SER A 321 -39.17 6.98 -7.39
CA SER A 321 -39.20 7.60 -8.72
C SER A 321 -38.38 8.89 -8.75
N GLU A 322 -38.08 9.41 -9.94
CA GLU A 322 -37.28 10.62 -10.09
C GLU A 322 -37.92 11.84 -9.35
N ASP A 323 -39.25 11.99 -9.42
CA ASP A 323 -39.93 13.08 -8.75
C ASP A 323 -39.95 12.91 -7.23
N GLU A 324 -40.14 11.69 -6.73
CA GLU A 324 -40.05 11.39 -5.30
C GLU A 324 -38.64 11.64 -4.76
N ARG A 325 -37.58 11.29 -5.51
CA ARG A 325 -36.18 11.55 -5.14
C ARG A 325 -35.90 13.03 -4.93
N LYS A 326 -36.48 13.92 -5.75
CA LYS A 326 -36.30 15.38 -5.58
C LYS A 326 -36.82 15.90 -4.26
N SER A 327 -37.82 15.22 -3.66
CA SER A 327 -38.41 15.57 -2.36
C SER A 327 -37.81 14.78 -1.19
N LEU A 328 -37.07 13.72 -1.46
CA LEU A 328 -36.51 12.85 -0.44
C LEU A 328 -35.27 13.49 0.18
N SER A 329 -35.29 13.67 1.47
CA SER A 329 -34.15 14.14 2.25
C SER A 329 -33.76 13.10 3.30
N PRO A 330 -32.46 12.88 3.56
CA PRO A 330 -32.05 12.00 4.65
C PRO A 330 -32.50 12.60 6.00
N SER A 331 -32.88 11.73 6.95
CA SER A 331 -32.96 12.15 8.34
C SER A 331 -31.59 12.59 8.85
N ARG A 332 -31.53 13.35 9.93
CA ARG A 332 -30.27 13.75 10.56
C ARG A 332 -29.37 12.53 10.83
N GLU A 333 -29.94 11.46 11.40
CA GLU A 333 -29.22 10.22 11.71
C GLU A 333 -28.71 9.49 10.46
N ALA A 334 -29.44 9.56 9.34
CA ALA A 334 -29.02 8.96 8.08
C ALA A 334 -27.94 9.75 7.35
N ALA A 335 -27.78 11.03 7.67
CA ALA A 335 -26.83 11.95 7.06
C ALA A 335 -25.57 12.17 7.91
N GLU A 336 -25.52 11.65 9.14
CA GLU A 336 -24.41 11.88 10.06
C GLU A 336 -23.19 11.05 9.65
N GLU A 337 -22.12 11.76 9.27
CA GLU A 337 -20.86 11.19 8.79
C GLU A 337 -19.72 11.54 9.73
N GLN A 338 -18.79 10.60 9.88
CA GLN A 338 -17.68 10.72 10.83
C GLN A 338 -16.37 10.22 10.20
N LEU A 339 -15.27 10.89 10.56
CA LEU A 339 -13.93 10.33 10.48
C LEU A 339 -13.58 9.70 11.83
N VAL A 340 -13.20 8.44 11.81
CA VAL A 340 -12.76 7.69 12.99
C VAL A 340 -11.33 7.24 12.81
N ASN A 341 -10.47 7.44 13.80
CA ASN A 341 -9.14 6.86 13.83
C ASN A 341 -8.98 6.01 15.09
N PRO A 342 -8.97 4.67 14.94
CA PRO A 342 -8.92 3.76 16.10
C PRO A 342 -7.60 3.82 16.86
N SER A 343 -6.47 4.07 16.18
CA SER A 343 -5.15 4.10 16.82
C SER A 343 -5.02 5.23 17.84
N ILE A 344 -5.61 6.39 17.55
CA ILE A 344 -5.58 7.57 18.42
C ILE A 344 -6.91 7.82 19.13
N LYS A 345 -7.88 6.90 18.95
CA LYS A 345 -9.21 6.94 19.59
C LYS A 345 -9.96 8.25 19.36
N LYS A 346 -9.88 8.78 18.13
CA LYS A 346 -10.54 10.02 17.73
C LYS A 346 -11.75 9.75 16.84
N THR A 347 -12.76 10.59 17.02
CA THR A 347 -13.93 10.68 16.15
C THR A 347 -14.22 12.14 15.88
N ILE A 348 -14.38 12.50 14.61
CA ILE A 348 -14.63 13.87 14.14
C ILE A 348 -15.87 13.86 13.27
N ASP A 349 -16.82 14.76 13.56
CA ASP A 349 -18.01 14.97 12.73
C ASP A 349 -17.61 15.70 11.43
N ILE A 350 -17.96 15.08 10.32
CA ILE A 350 -17.74 15.63 8.97
C ILE A 350 -19.05 15.71 8.17
N THR A 351 -20.19 15.65 8.85
CA THR A 351 -21.52 15.72 8.23
C THR A 351 -21.63 16.91 7.28
N GLY A 352 -21.94 16.63 6.01
CA GLY A 352 -22.04 17.64 4.95
C GLY A 352 -20.70 18.22 4.47
N LYS A 353 -19.57 17.64 4.88
CA LYS A 353 -18.23 18.00 4.43
C LYS A 353 -17.68 16.96 3.46
N ARG A 354 -16.58 17.28 2.82
CA ARG A 354 -15.81 16.38 1.97
C ARG A 354 -14.41 16.21 2.50
N THR A 355 -13.85 15.03 2.28
CA THR A 355 -12.46 14.71 2.64
C THR A 355 -11.65 14.51 1.39
N PHE A 356 -10.41 15.02 1.39
CA PHE A 356 -9.44 14.84 0.32
C PHE A 356 -8.12 14.41 0.93
N GLU A 357 -7.50 13.41 0.33
CA GLU A 357 -6.13 13.05 0.66
C GLU A 357 -5.18 14.11 0.13
N ARG A 358 -4.43 14.73 1.01
CA ARG A 358 -3.47 15.77 0.65
C ARG A 358 -2.24 15.75 1.54
N GLY A 359 -1.14 16.23 0.97
CA GLY A 359 0.01 16.63 1.78
C GLY A 359 -0.36 17.83 2.62
N VAL A 360 -0.31 17.66 3.94
CA VAL A 360 -0.48 18.75 4.92
C VAL A 360 0.90 19.22 5.42
N PRO A 361 1.02 20.37 6.10
CA PRO A 361 2.33 20.90 6.51
C PRO A 361 3.22 19.93 7.28
N THR A 362 2.62 19.01 8.03
CA THR A 362 3.34 18.04 8.88
C THR A 362 3.58 16.68 8.23
N GLY A 363 3.06 16.41 7.03
CA GLY A 363 3.23 15.10 6.37
C GLY A 363 1.99 14.64 5.60
N PRO A 364 1.72 13.34 5.59
CA PRO A 364 0.47 12.80 5.09
C PRO A 364 -0.70 13.31 5.89
N GLY A 365 -1.83 13.55 5.23
CA GLY A 365 -3.02 14.04 5.93
C GLY A 365 -4.26 14.10 5.09
N LEU A 366 -5.29 14.67 5.67
CA LEU A 366 -6.58 14.90 5.04
C LEU A 366 -6.93 16.38 5.09
N LEU A 367 -7.39 16.90 3.97
CA LEU A 367 -8.09 18.18 3.91
C LEU A 367 -9.59 17.93 4.03
N VAL A 368 -10.26 18.70 4.85
CA VAL A 368 -11.72 18.64 5.02
C VAL A 368 -12.32 19.95 4.53
N ASP A 369 -13.14 19.84 3.49
CA ASP A 369 -13.78 20.96 2.82
C ASP A 369 -15.27 21.00 3.11
N GLN A 370 -15.84 22.19 3.06
CA GLN A 370 -17.28 22.40 3.11
C GLN A 370 -17.79 23.01 1.82
N LYS A 371 -18.91 22.50 1.31
CA LYS A 371 -19.64 23.12 0.21
C LYS A 371 -20.22 24.46 0.67
N THR A 372 -19.83 25.53 0.01
CA THR A 372 -20.31 26.89 0.30
C THR A 372 -20.96 27.46 -0.96
N PRO A 373 -22.17 28.01 -0.88
CA PRO A 373 -22.78 28.67 -2.02
C PRO A 373 -21.90 29.85 -2.49
N ASN A 374 -21.67 29.93 -3.79
CA ASN A 374 -21.06 31.09 -4.42
C ASN A 374 -22.15 32.05 -4.88
N GLY A 375 -21.92 33.37 -4.84
CA GLY A 375 -22.93 34.43 -5.12
C GLY A 375 -23.59 34.35 -6.51
N ASN A 376 -23.09 33.51 -7.42
CA ASN A 376 -23.63 33.23 -8.76
C ASN A 376 -24.50 31.96 -8.83
N GLY A 377 -24.85 31.34 -7.70
CA GLY A 377 -25.63 30.10 -7.63
C GLY A 377 -24.85 28.81 -7.79
N SER A 378 -23.54 28.87 -8.04
CA SER A 378 -22.66 27.70 -7.99
C SER A 378 -22.24 27.39 -6.56
N THR A 379 -21.69 26.18 -6.35
CA THR A 379 -21.14 25.77 -5.05
C THR A 379 -19.62 25.65 -5.21
N VAL A 380 -18.87 26.21 -4.27
CA VAL A 380 -17.42 26.05 -4.16
C VAL A 380 -17.07 25.24 -2.91
N LEU A 381 -16.00 24.49 -2.99
CA LEU A 381 -15.42 23.81 -1.84
C LEU A 381 -14.46 24.77 -1.15
N LYS A 382 -14.60 24.92 0.16
CA LYS A 382 -13.70 25.72 0.98
C LYS A 382 -13.09 24.88 2.08
N PRO A 383 -11.77 24.92 2.25
CA PRO A 383 -11.09 24.29 3.37
C PRO A 383 -11.64 24.75 4.72
N VAL A 384 -11.95 23.81 5.59
CA VAL A 384 -12.44 24.07 6.96
C VAL A 384 -11.39 23.74 7.99
N PHE A 385 -10.71 22.61 7.81
CA PHE A 385 -9.58 22.17 8.63
C PHE A 385 -8.80 21.09 7.89
N TRP A 386 -7.60 20.84 8.36
CA TRP A 386 -6.82 19.68 7.94
C TRP A 386 -6.44 18.79 9.13
N LEU A 387 -6.18 17.53 8.85
CA LEU A 387 -5.77 16.52 9.82
C LEU A 387 -4.40 15.97 9.41
N SER A 388 -3.52 15.82 10.37
CA SER A 388 -2.24 15.16 10.18
C SER A 388 -2.34 13.66 10.49
N SER A 389 -1.65 12.85 9.73
CA SER A 389 -1.48 11.42 10.04
C SER A 389 -0.46 11.17 11.14
N THR A 390 0.38 12.16 11.44
CA THR A 390 1.53 12.02 12.34
C THR A 390 1.28 12.52 13.76
N ASP A 391 0.19 13.25 13.99
CA ASP A 391 -0.16 13.81 15.29
C ASP A 391 -1.30 13.03 16.01
N ASP A 392 -1.92 13.66 16.99
CA ASP A 392 -3.02 13.11 17.79
C ASP A 392 -4.40 13.31 17.17
N GLY A 393 -4.50 13.76 15.90
CA GLY A 393 -5.73 13.95 15.16
C GLY A 393 -6.52 15.20 15.59
N HIS A 394 -5.86 16.24 16.05
CA HIS A 394 -6.49 17.54 16.21
C HIS A 394 -6.82 18.17 14.86
N PRO A 395 -8.04 18.72 14.66
CA PRO A 395 -8.32 19.55 13.50
C PRO A 395 -7.49 20.84 13.55
N HIS A 396 -6.70 21.06 12.51
CA HIS A 396 -5.91 22.28 12.32
C HIS A 396 -6.63 23.26 11.44
N THR A 397 -6.78 24.50 11.88
CA THR A 397 -7.45 25.58 11.13
C THR A 397 -6.49 26.66 10.64
N GLU A 398 -5.21 26.54 10.95
CA GLU A 398 -4.13 27.40 10.46
C GLU A 398 -3.70 27.01 9.05
N ASN A 399 -3.18 27.99 8.31
CA ASN A 399 -2.58 27.81 6.97
C ASN A 399 -3.58 27.22 5.93
N LEU A 400 -4.88 27.47 6.06
CA LEU A 400 -5.89 26.96 5.12
C LEU A 400 -5.77 27.60 3.73
N GLU A 401 -5.27 28.84 3.65
CA GLU A 401 -5.07 29.59 2.40
C GLU A 401 -4.16 28.89 1.40
N GLN A 402 -3.23 28.06 1.86
CA GLN A 402 -2.36 27.27 0.99
C GLN A 402 -3.11 26.21 0.18
N PHE A 403 -4.33 25.85 0.59
CA PHE A 403 -5.18 24.87 -0.07
C PHE A 403 -6.27 25.50 -0.97
N GLU A 404 -6.45 26.83 -0.94
CA GLU A 404 -7.51 27.51 -1.69
C GLU A 404 -7.21 27.65 -3.19
N ASN A 405 -5.93 27.52 -3.61
CA ASN A 405 -5.47 27.81 -4.96
C ASN A 405 -5.00 26.57 -5.75
N ASN A 406 -5.35 25.36 -5.31
CA ASN A 406 -4.95 24.11 -5.98
C ASN A 406 -6.13 23.30 -6.50
#